data_da9148a089806009eb48dbdf6f36fe70
#
_entry.id   da9148a089806009eb48dbdf6f36fe70
#
_cell.length_a   1.000
_cell.length_b   1.000
_cell.length_c   1.000
_cell.angle_alpha   90.00
_cell.angle_beta   90.00
_cell.angle_gamma   90.00
#
_symmetry.space_group_name_H-M   'P 1'
#
loop_
_entity.id
_entity.type
_entity.pdbx_description
1 polymer ?
#
loop_
_entity_poly.entity_id
_entity_poly.type
_entity_poly.pdbx_seq_one_letter_code
_entity_poly.pdbx_strand_id
1 'polypeptide(L)'
;MPALLDAVSPPVRDPRIRVMVVDDSAIVRGLIVQTLERDPALSVVARAANGEAALAELARTPVDVVVLDIEMPVMDGLTALPLILQRQPEVKVVMASTLTRRNARISLQALQAGAADYVPKPETGGLVGAEDFARELTAKVRALGQ
;
A
#
# COMPACT_ATOMS: atom_id res chain seq x y z
N MET A 1 -19.48 20.22 36.11
CA MET A 1 -18.64 19.70 35.57
C MET A 1 -18.74 18.57 34.72
N PRO A 2 -19.84 18.02 34.49
CA PRO A 2 -20.00 16.93 33.55
C PRO A 2 -19.53 17.23 32.15
N ALA A 3 -19.68 18.46 31.70
CA ALA A 3 -19.21 18.86 30.40
C ALA A 3 -17.74 18.59 30.18
N LEU A 4 -16.98 18.64 31.25
CA LEU A 4 -15.57 18.34 31.14
C LEU A 4 -15.32 16.87 30.86
N LEU A 5 -16.17 16.02 31.36
CA LEU A 5 -16.05 14.59 31.13
C LEU A 5 -16.31 14.28 29.66
N ASP A 6 -17.28 14.97 29.06
CA ASP A 6 -17.57 14.77 27.66
C ASP A 6 -16.41 15.25 26.79
N ALA A 7 -15.80 16.37 27.18
CA ALA A 7 -14.67 16.91 26.45
C ALA A 7 -13.45 16.00 26.49
N VAL A 8 -13.39 15.10 27.46
CA VAL A 8 -12.28 14.21 27.62
C VAL A 8 -12.43 12.94 26.80
N SER A 9 -13.60 12.71 26.24
CA SER A 9 -13.80 11.53 25.39
C SER A 9 -12.89 11.61 24.17
N PRO A 10 -12.07 10.57 23.93
CA PRO A 10 -11.21 10.59 22.76
C PRO A 10 -12.05 10.60 21.49
N PRO A 11 -11.57 11.26 20.43
CA PRO A 11 -12.25 11.22 19.16
C PRO A 11 -12.37 9.77 18.69
N VAL A 12 -13.49 9.45 18.10
CA VAL A 12 -13.70 8.11 17.53
C VAL A 12 -12.71 7.92 16.39
N ARG A 13 -11.89 6.89 16.50
CA ARG A 13 -10.96 6.55 15.44
C ARG A 13 -11.73 6.02 14.25
N ASP A 14 -11.35 6.46 13.07
CA ASP A 14 -11.85 5.89 11.83
C ASP A 14 -11.44 4.42 11.82
N PRO A 15 -12.41 3.46 11.79
CA PRO A 15 -12.07 2.04 11.84
C PRO A 15 -11.54 1.50 10.53
N ARG A 16 -11.51 2.31 9.48
CA ARG A 16 -11.02 1.85 8.19
C ARG A 16 -9.53 1.63 8.20
N ILE A 17 -9.09 0.67 7.39
CA ILE A 17 -7.68 0.39 7.18
C ILE A 17 -7.09 1.51 6.31
N ARG A 18 -6.03 2.14 6.77
CA ARG A 18 -5.38 3.24 6.07
C ARG A 18 -4.33 2.69 5.12
N VAL A 19 -4.46 3.02 3.84
CA VAL A 19 -3.60 2.47 2.79
C VAL A 19 -2.86 3.59 2.07
N MET A 20 -1.58 3.36 1.79
CA MET A 20 -0.82 4.20 0.88
C MET A 20 -0.53 3.41 -0.39
N VAL A 21 -0.71 4.04 -1.55
CA VAL A 21 -0.43 3.44 -2.85
C VAL A 21 0.78 4.14 -3.47
N VAL A 22 1.81 3.36 -3.79
CA VAL A 22 3.06 3.86 -4.35
C VAL A 22 3.30 3.19 -5.70
N ASP A 23 3.21 3.98 -6.78
CA ASP A 23 3.38 3.50 -8.14
C ASP A 23 3.74 4.69 -9.02
N ASP A 24 4.73 4.54 -9.91
CA ASP A 24 5.18 5.64 -10.76
C ASP A 24 4.22 5.97 -11.90
N SER A 25 3.33 5.05 -12.26
CA SER A 25 2.32 5.29 -13.28
C SER A 25 1.09 5.93 -12.64
N ALA A 26 0.78 7.15 -13.04
CA ALA A 26 -0.42 7.84 -12.53
C ALA A 26 -1.70 7.07 -12.86
N ILE A 27 -1.75 6.44 -14.04
CA ILE A 27 -2.92 5.67 -14.46
C ILE A 27 -3.06 4.42 -13.59
N VAL A 28 -1.99 3.65 -13.44
CA VAL A 28 -2.01 2.43 -12.62
C VAL A 28 -2.30 2.77 -11.16
N ARG A 29 -1.64 3.80 -10.65
CA ARG A 29 -1.88 4.27 -9.28
C ARG A 29 -3.35 4.61 -9.05
N GLY A 30 -3.96 5.35 -9.99
CA GLY A 30 -5.37 5.71 -9.92
C GLY A 30 -6.29 4.50 -9.96
N LEU A 31 -5.98 3.51 -10.80
CA LEU A 31 -6.77 2.28 -10.88
C LEU A 31 -6.68 1.47 -9.58
N ILE A 32 -5.50 1.38 -8.99
CA ILE A 32 -5.32 0.70 -7.71
C ILE A 32 -6.12 1.41 -6.61
N VAL A 33 -6.05 2.72 -6.56
CA VAL A 33 -6.81 3.51 -5.58
C VAL A 33 -8.31 3.25 -5.73
N GLN A 34 -8.84 3.31 -6.96
CA GLN A 34 -10.25 3.04 -7.20
C GLN A 34 -10.64 1.63 -6.77
N THR A 35 -9.79 0.66 -7.09
CA THR A 35 -10.01 -0.73 -6.72
C THR A 35 -10.15 -0.89 -5.20
N LEU A 36 -9.21 -0.32 -4.48
CA LEU A 36 -9.20 -0.43 -3.01
C LEU A 36 -10.38 0.31 -2.38
N GLU A 37 -10.71 1.47 -2.91
CA GLU A 37 -11.78 2.29 -2.33
C GLU A 37 -13.18 1.77 -2.62
N ARG A 38 -13.33 0.75 -3.47
CA ARG A 38 -14.61 0.03 -3.59
C ARG A 38 -14.94 -0.74 -2.33
N ASP A 39 -13.94 -1.09 -1.54
CA ASP A 39 -14.17 -1.78 -0.27
C ASP A 39 -14.34 -0.73 0.82
N PRO A 40 -15.50 -0.69 1.48
CA PRO A 40 -15.77 0.33 2.50
C PRO A 40 -14.88 0.21 3.74
N ALA A 41 -14.20 -0.91 3.91
CA ALA A 41 -13.27 -1.10 5.04
C ALA A 41 -11.91 -0.43 4.79
N LEU A 42 -11.64 0.02 3.57
CA LEU A 42 -10.35 0.57 3.18
C LEU A 42 -10.44 2.06 2.89
N SER A 43 -9.41 2.80 3.27
CA SER A 43 -9.30 4.23 2.97
C SER A 43 -7.90 4.51 2.45
N VAL A 44 -7.78 5.01 1.23
CA VAL A 44 -6.49 5.40 0.68
C VAL A 44 -6.17 6.81 1.19
N VAL A 45 -5.22 6.91 2.10
CA VAL A 45 -4.90 8.16 2.78
C VAL A 45 -3.66 8.85 2.21
N ALA A 46 -2.89 8.17 1.36
CA ALA A 46 -1.69 8.74 0.77
C ALA A 46 -1.37 8.05 -0.55
N ARG A 47 -0.71 8.80 -1.44
CA ARG A 47 -0.26 8.33 -2.75
C ARG A 47 1.13 8.87 -3.00
N ALA A 48 1.95 8.09 -3.69
CA ALA A 48 3.31 8.53 -4.02
C ALA A 48 3.73 7.94 -5.35
N ALA A 49 4.61 8.64 -6.07
CA ALA A 49 5.08 8.22 -7.38
C ALA A 49 6.44 7.50 -7.35
N ASN A 50 7.09 7.47 -6.20
CA ASN A 50 8.38 6.79 -6.02
C ASN A 50 8.64 6.58 -4.53
N GLY A 51 9.74 5.89 -4.21
CA GLY A 51 10.07 5.57 -2.82
C GLY A 51 10.38 6.79 -1.96
N GLU A 52 11.04 7.80 -2.52
CA GLU A 52 11.36 9.00 -1.78
C GLU A 52 10.09 9.76 -1.37
N ALA A 53 9.16 9.92 -2.31
CA ALA A 53 7.88 10.55 -2.03
C ALA A 53 7.07 9.76 -1.01
N ALA A 54 7.14 8.42 -1.07
CA ALA A 54 6.48 7.56 -0.10
C ALA A 54 7.01 7.80 1.31
N LEU A 55 8.32 7.91 1.48
CA LEU A 55 8.93 8.18 2.78
C LEU A 55 8.51 9.54 3.32
N ALA A 56 8.40 10.55 2.45
CA ALA A 56 7.94 11.87 2.84
C ALA A 56 6.49 11.83 3.34
N GLU A 57 5.63 11.07 2.67
CA GLU A 57 4.24 10.90 3.11
C GLU A 57 4.15 10.18 4.45
N LEU A 58 4.97 9.15 4.66
CA LEU A 58 4.96 8.39 5.92
C LEU A 58 5.42 9.22 7.11
N ALA A 59 6.20 10.28 6.87
CA ALA A 59 6.64 11.16 7.94
C ALA A 59 5.49 11.93 8.59
N ARG A 60 4.37 12.07 7.90
CA ARG A 60 3.23 12.85 8.38
C ARG A 60 1.89 12.11 8.37
N THR A 61 1.83 10.93 7.78
CA THR A 61 0.58 10.18 7.63
C THR A 61 0.75 8.77 8.16
N PRO A 62 0.06 8.41 9.24
CA PRO A 62 0.07 7.02 9.71
C PRO A 62 -0.65 6.13 8.70
N VAL A 63 -0.06 4.98 8.40
CA VAL A 63 -0.55 4.05 7.39
C VAL A 63 -0.51 2.63 7.95
N ASP A 64 -1.52 1.83 7.64
CA ASP A 64 -1.56 0.44 8.07
C ASP A 64 -0.96 -0.51 7.03
N VAL A 65 -1.22 -0.23 5.75
CA VAL A 65 -0.73 -1.05 4.65
C VAL A 65 -0.21 -0.16 3.53
N VAL A 66 0.96 -0.50 2.98
CA VAL A 66 1.53 0.15 1.80
C VAL A 66 1.47 -0.83 0.63
N VAL A 67 0.87 -0.41 -0.48
CA VAL A 67 0.93 -1.12 -1.75
C VAL A 67 2.08 -0.49 -2.53
N LEU A 68 3.14 -1.24 -2.78
CA LEU A 68 4.42 -0.72 -3.25
C LEU A 68 4.83 -1.38 -4.56
N ASP A 69 4.99 -0.57 -5.62
CA ASP A 69 5.55 -1.02 -6.88
C ASP A 69 7.06 -1.27 -6.73
N ILE A 70 7.60 -2.12 -7.58
CA ILE A 70 9.03 -2.43 -7.58
C ILE A 70 9.82 -1.41 -8.39
N GLU A 71 9.48 -1.24 -9.68
CA GLU A 71 10.25 -0.39 -10.58
C GLU A 71 9.73 1.04 -10.59
N MET A 72 10.51 1.95 -10.05
CA MET A 72 10.16 3.37 -10.00
C MET A 72 11.42 4.20 -10.14
N PRO A 73 11.33 5.42 -10.70
CA PRO A 73 12.48 6.32 -10.75
C PRO A 73 12.80 6.86 -9.35
N VAL A 74 13.96 7.45 -9.20
CA VAL A 74 14.48 8.09 -7.99
C VAL A 74 14.79 7.07 -6.89
N MET A 75 13.81 6.29 -6.45
CA MET A 75 14.00 5.22 -5.46
C MET A 75 13.00 4.12 -5.75
N ASP A 76 13.48 2.92 -6.09
CA ASP A 76 12.62 1.77 -6.38
C ASP A 76 12.05 1.15 -5.11
N GLY A 77 11.11 0.22 -5.30
CA GLY A 77 10.40 -0.40 -4.19
C GLY A 77 11.28 -1.24 -3.28
N LEU A 78 12.23 -1.98 -3.85
CA LEU A 78 13.10 -2.84 -3.05
C LEU A 78 14.01 -2.00 -2.14
N THR A 79 14.48 -0.85 -2.63
CA THR A 79 15.28 0.09 -1.84
C THR A 79 14.43 0.79 -0.79
N ALA A 80 13.20 1.17 -1.14
CA ALA A 80 12.31 1.87 -0.23
C ALA A 80 11.82 0.99 0.92
N LEU A 81 11.65 -0.31 0.68
CA LEU A 81 11.04 -1.23 1.63
C LEU A 81 11.68 -1.20 3.02
N PRO A 82 12.99 -1.38 3.19
CA PRO A 82 13.56 -1.33 4.53
C PRO A 82 13.43 0.05 5.18
N LEU A 83 13.47 1.10 4.38
CA LEU A 83 13.31 2.46 4.90
C LEU A 83 11.89 2.73 5.37
N ILE A 84 10.90 2.19 4.66
CA ILE A 84 9.50 2.26 5.07
C ILE A 84 9.31 1.56 6.41
N LEU A 85 9.85 0.35 6.53
CA LEU A 85 9.73 -0.43 7.77
C LEU A 85 10.45 0.22 8.95
N GLN A 86 11.52 0.98 8.69
CA GLN A 86 12.17 1.75 9.73
C GLN A 86 11.32 2.92 10.20
N ARG A 87 10.60 3.56 9.29
CA ARG A 87 9.76 4.71 9.63
C ARG A 87 8.50 4.32 10.37
N GLN A 88 7.88 3.23 9.96
CA GLN A 88 6.66 2.71 10.60
C GLN A 88 6.80 1.19 10.72
N PRO A 89 7.40 0.69 11.82
CA PRO A 89 7.70 -0.75 11.96
C PRO A 89 6.47 -1.67 11.94
N GLU A 90 5.30 -1.13 12.25
CA GLU A 90 4.07 -1.91 12.29
C GLU A 90 3.37 -1.99 10.92
N VAL A 91 3.81 -1.21 9.94
CA VAL A 91 3.16 -1.17 8.63
C VAL A 91 3.38 -2.50 7.90
N LYS A 92 2.37 -2.91 7.15
CA LYS A 92 2.46 -4.09 6.28
C LYS A 92 2.68 -3.61 4.86
N VAL A 93 3.63 -4.20 4.16
CA VAL A 93 3.94 -3.83 2.79
C VAL A 93 3.58 -4.97 1.85
N VAL A 94 2.75 -4.67 0.85
CA VAL A 94 2.39 -5.59 -0.22
C VAL A 94 3.06 -5.10 -1.49
N MET A 95 3.92 -5.93 -2.08
CA MET A 95 4.55 -5.59 -3.36
C MET A 95 3.56 -5.85 -4.48
N ALA A 96 3.45 -4.91 -5.43
CA ALA A 96 2.55 -5.06 -6.57
C ALA A 96 3.31 -4.70 -7.84
N SER A 97 3.59 -5.69 -8.69
CA SER A 97 4.36 -5.46 -9.92
C SER A 97 3.95 -6.42 -11.01
N THR A 98 4.28 -6.07 -12.26
CA THR A 98 4.04 -6.96 -13.39
C THR A 98 4.87 -8.23 -13.23
N LEU A 99 4.28 -9.36 -13.61
CA LEU A 99 4.91 -10.66 -13.44
C LEU A 99 5.93 -10.90 -14.56
N THR A 100 7.20 -10.73 -14.22
CA THR A 100 8.34 -11.08 -15.08
C THR A 100 9.26 -11.95 -14.24
N ARG A 101 10.22 -12.65 -14.90
CA ARG A 101 11.20 -13.43 -14.16
C ARG A 101 11.99 -12.59 -13.18
N ARG A 102 12.38 -11.39 -13.63
CA ARG A 102 13.11 -10.45 -12.80
C ARG A 102 12.29 -10.02 -11.59
N ASN A 103 11.03 -9.63 -11.82
CA ASN A 103 10.17 -9.16 -10.74
C ASN A 103 9.78 -10.29 -9.78
N ALA A 104 9.67 -11.53 -10.28
CA ALA A 104 9.43 -12.67 -9.40
C ALA A 104 10.58 -12.85 -8.42
N ARG A 105 11.83 -12.74 -8.89
CA ARG A 105 13.01 -12.83 -8.02
C ARG A 105 13.05 -11.67 -7.02
N ILE A 106 12.76 -10.47 -7.49
CA ILE A 106 12.75 -9.29 -6.63
C ILE A 106 11.65 -9.38 -5.58
N SER A 107 10.48 -9.94 -5.94
CA SER A 107 9.41 -10.15 -4.98
C SER A 107 9.81 -11.12 -3.88
N LEU A 108 10.57 -12.17 -4.20
CA LEU A 108 11.11 -13.07 -3.18
C LEU A 108 12.12 -12.37 -2.29
N GLN A 109 12.99 -11.52 -2.87
CA GLN A 109 13.93 -10.71 -2.09
C GLN A 109 13.17 -9.75 -1.17
N ALA A 110 12.08 -9.16 -1.64
CA ALA A 110 11.27 -8.26 -0.85
C ALA A 110 10.63 -8.97 0.34
N LEU A 111 10.13 -10.19 0.14
CA LEU A 111 9.57 -10.99 1.23
C LEU A 111 10.64 -11.28 2.29
N GLN A 112 11.88 -11.59 1.87
CA GLN A 112 12.98 -11.80 2.79
C GLN A 112 13.38 -10.51 3.52
N ALA A 113 13.19 -9.38 2.88
CA ALA A 113 13.50 -8.08 3.46
C ALA A 113 12.38 -7.49 4.33
N GLY A 114 11.27 -8.21 4.46
CA GLY A 114 10.20 -7.82 5.37
C GLY A 114 8.86 -7.46 4.75
N ALA A 115 8.72 -7.56 3.41
CA ALA A 115 7.40 -7.40 2.79
C ALA A 115 6.47 -8.51 3.28
N ALA A 116 5.21 -8.18 3.50
CA ALA A 116 4.24 -9.14 4.00
C ALA A 116 3.70 -10.07 2.91
N ASP A 117 3.59 -9.57 1.68
CA ASP A 117 3.08 -10.35 0.57
C ASP A 117 3.38 -9.65 -0.75
N TYR A 118 2.98 -10.27 -1.85
CA TYR A 118 3.04 -9.64 -3.16
C TYR A 118 1.83 -10.04 -4.00
N VAL A 119 1.48 -9.19 -4.98
CA VAL A 119 0.37 -9.45 -5.90
C VAL A 119 0.85 -9.10 -7.31
N PRO A 120 0.79 -10.03 -8.28
CA PRO A 120 1.17 -9.71 -9.65
C PRO A 120 0.12 -8.83 -10.30
N LYS A 121 0.55 -7.74 -10.93
CA LYS A 121 -0.33 -6.88 -11.71
C LYS A 121 -0.72 -7.58 -13.01
N PRO A 122 -1.92 -7.30 -13.55
CA PRO A 122 -2.27 -7.83 -14.87
C PRO A 122 -1.33 -7.27 -15.93
N GLU A 123 -1.14 -8.04 -17.01
CA GLU A 123 -0.31 -7.59 -18.12
C GLU A 123 -0.93 -6.37 -18.78
N THR A 124 -0.06 -5.55 -19.37
CA THR A 124 -0.47 -4.28 -19.96
C THR A 124 -1.56 -4.45 -21.02
N GLY A 125 -2.58 -3.61 -20.94
CA GLY A 125 -3.62 -3.50 -21.94
C GLY A 125 -4.72 -4.51 -21.86
N GLY A 126 -4.70 -5.43 -20.88
CA GLY A 126 -5.70 -6.46 -20.77
C GLY A 126 -6.70 -6.20 -19.67
N LEU A 127 -7.99 -6.33 -20.01
CA LEU A 127 -9.02 -6.48 -19.00
C LEU A 127 -8.94 -7.86 -18.35
N VAL A 128 -8.24 -8.77 -19.02
CA VAL A 128 -8.02 -10.13 -18.54
C VAL A 128 -7.09 -10.07 -17.34
N GLY A 129 -7.55 -10.60 -16.21
CA GLY A 129 -6.76 -10.58 -14.99
C GLY A 129 -6.97 -9.36 -14.11
N ALA A 130 -7.60 -8.30 -14.63
CA ALA A 130 -7.82 -7.09 -13.84
C ALA A 130 -8.74 -7.34 -12.64
N GLU A 131 -9.79 -8.13 -12.84
CA GLU A 131 -10.70 -8.47 -11.75
C GLU A 131 -10.03 -9.38 -10.73
N ASP A 132 -9.23 -10.34 -11.19
CA ASP A 132 -8.49 -11.22 -10.29
C ASP A 132 -7.47 -10.44 -9.48
N PHE A 133 -6.75 -9.51 -10.12
CA PHE A 133 -5.82 -8.64 -9.44
C PHE A 133 -6.54 -7.81 -8.37
N ALA A 134 -7.67 -7.19 -8.73
CA ALA A 134 -8.44 -6.37 -7.82
C ALA A 134 -8.90 -7.18 -6.61
N ARG A 135 -9.42 -8.38 -6.83
CA ARG A 135 -9.88 -9.26 -5.77
C ARG A 135 -8.76 -9.70 -4.86
N GLU A 136 -7.65 -10.13 -5.43
CA GLU A 136 -6.50 -10.61 -4.67
C GLU A 136 -5.88 -9.47 -3.86
N LEU A 137 -5.67 -8.32 -4.48
CA LEU A 137 -5.08 -7.16 -3.81
C LEU A 137 -5.96 -6.70 -2.63
N THR A 138 -7.26 -6.53 -2.88
CA THR A 138 -8.20 -6.08 -1.86
C THR A 138 -8.24 -7.05 -0.68
N ALA A 139 -8.30 -8.37 -0.97
CA ALA A 139 -8.35 -9.38 0.07
C ALA A 139 -7.08 -9.38 0.93
N LYS A 140 -5.91 -9.24 0.31
CA LYS A 140 -4.64 -9.21 1.03
C LYS A 140 -4.49 -7.94 1.88
N VAL A 141 -4.88 -6.81 1.33
CA VAL A 141 -4.82 -5.54 2.07
C VAL A 141 -5.75 -5.59 3.29
N ARG A 142 -6.96 -6.12 3.12
CA ARG A 142 -7.87 -6.28 4.26
C ARG A 142 -7.30 -7.20 5.33
N ALA A 143 -6.78 -8.34 4.92
CA ALA A 143 -6.25 -9.32 5.85
C ALA A 143 -5.06 -8.78 6.64
N LEU A 144 -4.17 -8.05 5.96
CA LEU A 144 -2.96 -7.52 6.58
C LEU A 144 -3.23 -6.29 7.45
N GLY A 145 -4.26 -5.52 7.14
CA GLY A 145 -4.56 -4.28 7.85
C GLY A 145 -5.39 -4.47 9.11
N GLN A 146 -5.87 -5.66 9.33
CA GLN A 146 -6.69 -5.94 10.51
C GLN A 146 -5.87 -6.15 11.76
#